data_10eec58be4babcfed1219450316a3c5a
#
_entry.id   10eec58be4babcfed1219450316a3c5a
#
_cell.length_a   1.000
_cell.length_b   1.000
_cell.length_c   1.000
_cell.angle_alpha   90.00
_cell.angle_beta   90.00
_cell.angle_gamma   90.00
#
_symmetry.space_group_name_H-M   'P 1'
#
loop_
_entity.id
_entity.type
_entity.pdbx_description
1 polymer ?
#
loop_
_entity_poly.entity_id
_entity_poly.type
_entity_poly.pdbx_seq_one_letter_code
_entity_poly.pdbx_strand_id
1 'polypeptide(L)'
;LTVYENLKAIAEITIENQSYRGEKIDSLISKFELDPVRDIKADFISGGQKKKLVIAIALISDPKILLLDEPFAALDVMTIKTLQEIIVDLQSNNNISVILCDHQARDLLACVDTAAIIHNGKVVAHGTPTNLIQNIDAQNVYFGDSFKIS
;
A
#
# COMPACT_ATOMS: atom_id res chain seq x y z
N LEU A 1 -8.83 -19.58 -6.70
CA LEU A 1 -7.73 -19.24 -7.62
C LEU A 1 -6.42 -19.18 -6.84
N THR A 2 -5.31 -19.54 -7.48
CA THR A 2 -3.96 -19.35 -6.97
C THR A 2 -3.56 -17.86 -7.03
N VAL A 3 -2.43 -17.48 -6.42
CA VAL A 3 -1.86 -16.13 -6.54
C VAL A 3 -1.68 -15.76 -8.02
N TYR A 4 -1.04 -16.63 -8.80
CA TYR A 4 -0.85 -16.42 -10.25
C TYR A 4 -2.17 -16.30 -11.02
N GLU A 5 -3.14 -17.17 -10.75
CA GLU A 5 -4.43 -17.15 -11.44
C GLU A 5 -5.25 -15.89 -11.15
N ASN A 6 -5.15 -15.32 -9.94
CA ASN A 6 -5.79 -14.05 -9.61
C ASN A 6 -5.23 -12.90 -10.48
N LEU A 7 -3.90 -12.78 -10.56
CA LEU A 7 -3.24 -11.77 -11.39
C LEU A 7 -3.55 -11.99 -12.88
N LYS A 8 -3.51 -13.25 -13.33
CA LYS A 8 -3.80 -13.63 -14.72
C LYS A 8 -5.21 -13.26 -15.13
N ALA A 9 -6.22 -13.51 -14.30
CA ALA A 9 -7.61 -13.18 -14.59
C ALA A 9 -7.81 -11.69 -14.88
N ILE A 10 -7.16 -10.80 -14.11
CA ILE A 10 -7.25 -9.35 -14.35
C ILE A 10 -6.41 -8.95 -15.56
N ALA A 11 -5.21 -9.51 -15.73
CA ALA A 11 -4.36 -9.22 -16.88
C ALA A 11 -5.04 -9.60 -18.22
N GLU A 12 -5.81 -10.69 -18.27
CA GLU A 12 -6.57 -11.11 -19.46
C GLU A 12 -7.64 -10.09 -19.87
N ILE A 13 -8.21 -9.37 -18.91
CA ILE A 13 -9.24 -8.36 -19.16
C ILE A 13 -8.63 -7.00 -19.51
N THR A 14 -7.47 -6.65 -18.92
CA THR A 14 -6.92 -5.30 -18.99
C THR A 14 -5.79 -5.13 -19.99
N ILE A 15 -5.10 -6.21 -20.35
CA ILE A 15 -3.92 -6.17 -21.23
C ILE A 15 -4.20 -6.99 -22.50
N GLU A 16 -4.17 -6.38 -23.67
CA GLU A 16 -4.41 -7.06 -24.95
C GLU A 16 -3.23 -7.96 -25.36
N ASN A 17 -2.00 -7.48 -25.19
CA ASN A 17 -0.79 -8.19 -25.61
C ASN A 17 -0.47 -9.37 -24.67
N GLN A 18 -0.61 -10.59 -25.18
CA GLN A 18 -0.42 -11.83 -24.41
C GLN A 18 1.00 -12.01 -23.86
N SER A 19 2.04 -11.63 -24.62
CA SER A 19 3.45 -11.71 -24.16
C SER A 19 3.69 -10.76 -22.98
N TYR A 20 3.21 -9.53 -23.08
CA TYR A 20 3.31 -8.54 -22.03
C TYR A 20 2.55 -8.93 -20.74
N ARG A 21 1.43 -9.66 -20.85
CA ARG A 21 0.71 -10.17 -19.67
C ARG A 21 1.59 -11.02 -18.76
N GLY A 22 2.31 -12.00 -19.35
CA GLY A 22 3.19 -12.90 -18.60
C GLY A 22 4.30 -12.14 -17.88
N GLU A 23 5.00 -11.28 -18.60
CA GLU A 23 6.07 -10.44 -18.05
C GLU A 23 5.58 -9.54 -16.92
N LYS A 24 4.41 -8.92 -17.07
CA LYS A 24 3.80 -8.05 -16.05
C LYS A 24 3.44 -8.82 -14.79
N ILE A 25 2.83 -10.01 -14.94
CA ILE A 25 2.46 -10.86 -13.79
C ILE A 25 3.71 -11.30 -13.04
N ASP A 26 4.73 -11.79 -13.76
CA ASP A 26 5.98 -12.28 -13.15
C ASP A 26 6.71 -11.14 -12.42
N SER A 27 6.78 -9.95 -13.03
CA SER A 27 7.34 -8.76 -12.41
C SER A 27 6.62 -8.36 -11.11
N LEU A 28 5.29 -8.40 -11.08
CA LEU A 28 4.52 -8.08 -9.88
C LEU A 28 4.66 -9.16 -8.80
N ILE A 29 4.63 -10.44 -9.16
CA ILE A 29 4.87 -11.53 -8.20
C ILE A 29 6.22 -11.36 -7.52
N SER A 30 7.27 -11.08 -8.29
CA SER A 30 8.61 -10.86 -7.75
C SER A 30 8.69 -9.57 -6.92
N LYS A 31 8.17 -8.45 -7.41
CA LYS A 31 8.16 -7.16 -6.70
C LYS A 31 7.49 -7.25 -5.31
N PHE A 32 6.44 -8.06 -5.20
CA PHE A 32 5.69 -8.25 -3.96
C PHE A 32 6.16 -9.46 -3.14
N GLU A 33 7.27 -10.13 -3.55
CA GLU A 33 7.82 -11.31 -2.87
C GLU A 33 6.77 -12.44 -2.71
N LEU A 34 5.98 -12.66 -3.76
CA LEU A 34 4.93 -13.68 -3.79
C LEU A 34 5.37 -14.96 -4.52
N ASP A 35 6.63 -15.03 -5.00
CA ASP A 35 7.18 -16.20 -5.69
C ASP A 35 6.99 -17.51 -4.91
N PRO A 36 7.26 -17.58 -3.58
CA PRO A 36 7.10 -18.81 -2.81
C PRO A 36 5.67 -19.32 -2.73
N VAL A 37 4.68 -18.47 -2.99
CA VAL A 37 3.25 -18.78 -2.88
C VAL A 37 2.50 -18.67 -4.21
N ARG A 38 3.24 -18.51 -5.31
CA ARG A 38 2.71 -18.32 -6.67
C ARG A 38 1.55 -19.27 -7.04
N ASP A 39 1.75 -20.55 -6.75
CA ASP A 39 0.81 -21.61 -7.11
C ASP A 39 -0.10 -22.04 -5.95
N ILE A 40 -0.06 -21.31 -4.82
CA ILE A 40 -0.91 -21.54 -3.67
C ILE A 40 -2.21 -20.75 -3.85
N LYS A 41 -3.35 -21.37 -3.51
CA LYS A 41 -4.65 -20.66 -3.53
C LYS A 41 -4.64 -19.49 -2.56
N ALA A 42 -5.21 -18.36 -2.98
CA ALA A 42 -5.25 -17.12 -2.20
C ALA A 42 -5.91 -17.28 -0.80
N ASP A 43 -6.77 -18.28 -0.63
CA ASP A 43 -7.38 -18.56 0.68
C ASP A 43 -6.39 -19.11 1.70
N PHE A 44 -5.30 -19.75 1.25
CA PHE A 44 -4.32 -20.45 2.10
C PHE A 44 -3.02 -19.67 2.35
N ILE A 45 -2.87 -18.47 1.78
CA ILE A 45 -1.71 -17.60 2.07
C ILE A 45 -1.96 -16.73 3.31
N SER A 46 -0.88 -16.18 3.90
CA SER A 46 -0.96 -15.32 5.08
C SER A 46 -1.72 -13.99 4.81
N GLY A 47 -2.16 -13.31 5.87
CA GLY A 47 -2.81 -12.00 5.76
C GLY A 47 -1.93 -10.96 5.05
N GLY A 48 -0.63 -10.92 5.37
CA GLY A 48 0.32 -10.04 4.70
C GLY A 48 0.49 -10.36 3.22
N GLN A 49 0.58 -11.64 2.86
CA GLN A 49 0.63 -12.07 1.45
C GLN A 49 -0.67 -11.73 0.71
N LYS A 50 -1.84 -11.82 1.37
CA LYS A 50 -3.12 -11.39 0.79
C LYS A 50 -3.14 -9.88 0.50
N LYS A 51 -2.66 -9.05 1.43
CA LYS A 51 -2.53 -7.60 1.22
C LYS A 51 -1.60 -7.29 0.03
N LYS A 52 -0.43 -7.92 -0.02
CA LYS A 52 0.52 -7.81 -1.14
C LYS A 52 -0.14 -8.21 -2.47
N LEU A 53 -0.87 -9.33 -2.51
CA LEU A 53 -1.58 -9.80 -3.70
C LEU A 53 -2.64 -8.80 -4.18
N VAL A 54 -3.45 -8.24 -3.27
CA VAL A 54 -4.50 -7.26 -3.62
C VAL A 54 -3.89 -6.01 -4.26
N ILE A 55 -2.78 -5.50 -3.71
CA ILE A 55 -2.08 -4.34 -4.29
C ILE A 55 -1.46 -4.71 -5.65
N ALA A 56 -0.84 -5.88 -5.78
CA ALA A 56 -0.30 -6.37 -7.05
C ALA A 56 -1.39 -6.48 -8.14
N ILE A 57 -2.58 -6.98 -7.80
CA ILE A 57 -3.74 -7.03 -8.69
C ILE A 57 -4.14 -5.63 -9.17
N ALA A 58 -4.20 -4.65 -8.27
CA ALA A 58 -4.55 -3.28 -8.63
C ALA A 58 -3.53 -2.63 -9.60
N LEU A 59 -2.27 -3.08 -9.56
CA LEU A 59 -1.19 -2.57 -10.43
C LEU A 59 -1.13 -3.21 -11.82
N ILE A 60 -1.92 -4.25 -12.08
CA ILE A 60 -1.96 -4.92 -13.41
C ILE A 60 -2.33 -3.94 -14.52
N SER A 61 -3.26 -3.02 -14.25
CA SER A 61 -3.77 -2.06 -15.23
C SER A 61 -2.94 -0.78 -15.38
N ASP A 62 -1.75 -0.73 -14.79
CA ASP A 62 -0.88 0.45 -14.79
C ASP A 62 -1.60 1.75 -14.37
N PRO A 63 -2.22 1.77 -13.19
CA PRO A 63 -3.00 2.92 -12.74
C PRO A 63 -2.10 4.15 -12.52
N LYS A 64 -2.63 5.34 -12.75
CA LYS A 64 -1.95 6.60 -12.40
C LYS A 64 -2.17 6.98 -10.93
N ILE A 65 -3.26 6.50 -10.35
CA ILE A 65 -3.63 6.76 -8.95
C ILE A 65 -4.01 5.42 -8.31
N LEU A 66 -3.41 5.14 -7.15
CA LEU A 66 -3.72 3.97 -6.33
C LEU A 66 -4.31 4.44 -5.00
N LEU A 67 -5.49 3.90 -4.66
CA LEU A 67 -6.16 4.16 -3.39
C LEU A 67 -6.02 2.93 -2.49
N LEU A 68 -5.48 3.11 -1.29
CA LEU A 68 -5.27 2.04 -0.33
C LEU A 68 -5.98 2.39 0.99
N ASP A 69 -6.90 1.53 1.39
CA ASP A 69 -7.64 1.65 2.64
C ASP A 69 -7.11 0.62 3.65
N GLU A 70 -6.62 1.11 4.79
CA GLU A 70 -6.00 0.34 5.86
C GLU A 70 -4.95 -0.69 5.37
N PRO A 71 -3.95 -0.28 4.56
CA PRO A 71 -2.98 -1.23 4.01
C PRO A 71 -2.11 -1.90 5.08
N PHE A 72 -1.90 -1.27 6.24
CA PHE A 72 -1.05 -1.76 7.32
C PHE A 72 -1.79 -2.55 8.39
N ALA A 73 -3.13 -2.57 8.38
CA ALA A 73 -3.93 -3.21 9.41
C ALA A 73 -3.65 -4.71 9.53
N ALA A 74 -3.45 -5.17 10.78
CA ALA A 74 -3.22 -6.57 11.16
C ALA A 74 -1.99 -7.22 10.50
N LEU A 75 -0.93 -6.44 10.24
CA LEU A 75 0.34 -6.91 9.70
C LEU A 75 1.44 -6.88 10.76
N ASP A 76 2.44 -7.74 10.57
CA ASP A 76 3.67 -7.70 11.34
C ASP A 76 4.61 -6.58 10.83
N VAL A 77 5.55 -6.18 11.69
CA VAL A 77 6.46 -5.05 11.44
C VAL A 77 7.28 -5.20 10.15
N MET A 78 7.70 -6.43 9.81
CA MET A 78 8.50 -6.67 8.60
C MET A 78 7.66 -6.52 7.34
N THR A 79 6.43 -7.04 7.37
CA THR A 79 5.48 -6.89 6.26
C THR A 79 5.11 -5.41 6.05
N ILE A 80 4.90 -4.63 7.15
CA ILE A 80 4.64 -3.20 7.06
C ILE A 80 5.82 -2.49 6.36
N LYS A 81 7.07 -2.73 6.78
CA LYS A 81 8.25 -2.13 6.14
C LYS A 81 8.34 -2.45 4.66
N THR A 82 8.16 -3.71 4.28
CA THR A 82 8.15 -4.10 2.85
C THR A 82 7.08 -3.35 2.07
N LEU A 83 5.87 -3.19 2.62
CA LEU A 83 4.80 -2.44 1.96
C LEU A 83 5.12 -0.95 1.86
N GLN A 84 5.69 -0.34 2.90
CA GLN A 84 6.13 1.06 2.86
C GLN A 84 7.17 1.29 1.75
N GLU A 85 8.18 0.42 1.65
CA GLU A 85 9.20 0.48 0.59
C GLU A 85 8.58 0.36 -0.82
N ILE A 86 7.63 -0.57 -1.01
CA ILE A 86 6.90 -0.73 -2.26
C ILE A 86 6.09 0.53 -2.58
N ILE A 87 5.38 1.11 -1.61
CA ILE A 87 4.56 2.31 -1.80
C ILE A 87 5.43 3.50 -2.23
N VAL A 88 6.56 3.71 -1.56
CA VAL A 88 7.53 4.76 -1.93
C VAL A 88 8.09 4.52 -3.33
N ASP A 89 8.43 3.27 -3.68
CA ASP A 89 8.92 2.93 -5.03
C ASP A 89 7.86 3.17 -6.12
N LEU A 90 6.58 2.89 -5.85
CA LEU A 90 5.49 3.16 -6.79
C LEU A 90 5.39 4.65 -7.14
N GLN A 91 5.56 5.52 -6.17
CA GLN A 91 5.55 6.96 -6.38
C GLN A 91 6.83 7.44 -7.09
N SER A 92 8.01 7.04 -6.57
CA SER A 92 9.30 7.60 -7.01
C SER A 92 9.73 7.10 -8.38
N ASN A 93 9.52 5.80 -8.67
CA ASN A 93 10.04 5.16 -9.89
C ASN A 93 8.95 4.83 -10.91
N ASN A 94 7.69 4.72 -10.51
CA ASN A 94 6.61 4.36 -11.41
C ASN A 94 5.64 5.52 -11.70
N ASN A 95 5.84 6.71 -11.11
CA ASN A 95 4.97 7.89 -11.24
C ASN A 95 3.50 7.60 -10.91
N ILE A 96 3.24 6.73 -9.92
CA ILE A 96 1.90 6.43 -9.44
C ILE A 96 1.64 7.29 -8.21
N SER A 97 0.60 8.11 -8.26
CA SER A 97 0.13 8.83 -7.07
C SER A 97 -0.57 7.84 -6.13
N VAL A 98 -0.13 7.74 -4.87
CA VAL A 98 -0.73 6.83 -3.89
C VAL A 98 -1.46 7.63 -2.81
N ILE A 99 -2.72 7.31 -2.58
CA ILE A 99 -3.53 7.86 -1.49
C ILE A 99 -3.77 6.74 -0.48
N LEU A 100 -3.35 6.96 0.76
CA LEU A 100 -3.48 6.02 1.85
C LEU A 100 -4.47 6.53 2.90
N CYS A 101 -5.35 5.66 3.37
CA CYS A 101 -6.12 5.88 4.58
C CYS A 101 -5.72 4.80 5.60
N ASP A 102 -5.20 5.19 6.76
CA ASP A 102 -4.87 4.23 7.83
C ASP A 102 -4.96 4.93 9.19
N HIS A 103 -5.31 4.16 10.20
CA HIS A 103 -5.34 4.63 11.59
C HIS A 103 -4.00 4.42 12.31
N GLN A 104 -3.07 3.69 11.72
CA GLN A 104 -1.71 3.49 12.23
C GLN A 104 -0.81 4.67 11.81
N ALA A 105 -0.95 5.81 12.52
CA ALA A 105 -0.30 7.06 12.15
C ALA A 105 1.21 6.95 11.95
N ARG A 106 1.91 6.18 12.82
CA ARG A 106 3.37 6.03 12.74
C ARG A 106 3.78 5.39 11.41
N ASP A 107 3.10 4.32 11.03
CA ASP A 107 3.43 3.57 9.82
C ASP A 107 3.05 4.35 8.56
N LEU A 108 1.90 5.05 8.58
CA LEU A 108 1.47 5.92 7.50
C LEU A 108 2.46 7.08 7.29
N LEU A 109 2.79 7.83 8.35
CA LEU A 109 3.66 9.00 8.24
C LEU A 109 5.11 8.68 7.86
N ALA A 110 5.53 7.41 7.99
CA ALA A 110 6.87 6.97 7.57
C ALA A 110 7.04 6.85 6.04
N CYS A 111 5.94 6.83 5.25
CA CYS A 111 6.00 6.56 3.81
C CYS A 111 5.20 7.55 2.95
N VAL A 112 4.76 8.68 3.49
CA VAL A 112 3.99 9.70 2.74
C VAL A 112 4.72 11.04 2.70
N ASP A 113 4.52 11.79 1.62
CA ASP A 113 5.05 13.15 1.47
C ASP A 113 4.23 14.16 2.28
N THR A 114 2.91 13.99 2.29
CA THR A 114 1.96 14.84 3.01
C THR A 114 0.82 13.99 3.55
N ALA A 115 0.22 14.44 4.65
CA ALA A 115 -0.98 13.81 5.19
C ALA A 115 -2.00 14.84 5.68
N ALA A 116 -3.23 14.40 5.84
CA ALA A 116 -4.32 15.17 6.44
C ALA A 116 -4.94 14.37 7.59
N ILE A 117 -5.19 15.01 8.71
CA ILE A 117 -5.91 14.43 9.84
C ILE A 117 -7.36 14.86 9.75
N ILE A 118 -8.25 13.88 9.69
CA ILE A 118 -9.70 14.11 9.63
C ILE A 118 -10.31 13.69 10.97
N HIS A 119 -11.07 14.60 11.59
CA HIS A 119 -11.80 14.33 12.81
C HIS A 119 -13.19 14.98 12.75
N ASN A 120 -14.22 14.24 13.12
CA ASN A 120 -15.62 14.70 13.07
C ASN A 120 -16.00 15.33 11.72
N GLY A 121 -15.58 14.73 10.61
CA GLY A 121 -15.91 15.18 9.25
C GLY A 121 -15.17 16.45 8.79
N LYS A 122 -14.16 16.91 9.54
CA LYS A 122 -13.35 18.10 9.20
C LYS A 122 -11.88 17.78 9.15
N VAL A 123 -11.15 18.44 8.25
CA VAL A 123 -9.69 18.43 8.25
C VAL A 123 -9.20 19.29 9.42
N VAL A 124 -8.54 18.65 10.39
CA VAL A 124 -8.01 19.30 11.60
C VAL A 124 -6.61 19.84 11.35
N ALA A 125 -5.80 19.08 10.64
CA ALA A 125 -4.43 19.46 10.28
C ALA A 125 -4.07 18.84 8.92
N HIS A 126 -3.18 19.51 8.18
CA HIS A 126 -2.65 19.03 6.90
C HIS A 126 -1.20 19.53 6.74
N GLY A 127 -0.32 18.71 6.20
CA GLY A 127 1.07 19.08 5.94
C GLY A 127 1.99 17.88 5.83
N THR A 128 3.31 18.15 5.85
CA THR A 128 4.33 17.10 5.92
C THR A 128 4.27 16.35 7.24
N PRO A 129 4.78 15.12 7.33
CA PRO A 129 4.86 14.36 8.57
C PRO A 129 5.45 15.18 9.73
N THR A 130 6.56 15.89 9.50
CA THR A 130 7.22 16.72 10.49
C THR A 130 6.31 17.86 11.00
N ASN A 131 5.61 18.54 10.10
CA ASN A 131 4.68 19.61 10.46
C ASN A 131 3.49 19.09 11.26
N LEU A 132 2.96 17.93 10.90
CA LEU A 132 1.82 17.34 11.60
C LEU A 132 2.15 16.92 13.02
N ILE A 133 3.35 16.36 13.27
CA ILE A 133 3.78 15.93 14.60
C ILE A 133 3.92 17.14 15.54
N GLN A 134 4.31 18.30 15.01
CA GLN A 134 4.47 19.55 15.77
C GLN A 134 3.16 20.34 15.91
N ASN A 135 2.11 19.94 15.20
CA ASN A 135 0.84 20.64 15.22
C ASN A 135 0.04 20.33 16.48
N ILE A 136 -0.33 21.36 17.24
CA ILE A 136 -1.03 21.25 18.53
C ILE A 136 -2.39 20.57 18.39
N ASP A 137 -3.15 20.91 17.34
CA ASP A 137 -4.49 20.32 17.10
C ASP A 137 -4.36 18.83 16.74
N ALA A 138 -3.35 18.47 15.96
CA ALA A 138 -3.04 17.09 15.62
C ALA A 138 -2.63 16.28 16.87
N GLN A 139 -1.83 16.85 17.75
CA GLN A 139 -1.43 16.25 19.02
C GLN A 139 -2.64 16.01 19.93
N ASN A 140 -3.48 17.02 20.11
CA ASN A 140 -4.65 16.93 20.98
C ASN A 140 -5.69 15.90 20.50
N VAL A 141 -5.87 15.77 19.17
CA VAL A 141 -6.96 14.98 18.59
C VAL A 141 -6.52 13.56 18.25
N TYR A 142 -5.24 13.35 17.86
CA TYR A 142 -4.81 12.11 17.25
C TYR A 142 -3.53 11.51 17.85
N PHE A 143 -2.48 12.28 18.06
CA PHE A 143 -1.17 11.75 18.44
C PHE A 143 -0.96 11.59 19.95
N GLY A 144 -1.52 12.48 20.77
CA GLY A 144 -1.17 12.62 22.19
C GLY A 144 0.24 13.19 22.40
N ASP A 145 0.56 13.55 23.66
CA ASP A 145 1.79 14.28 24.03
C ASP A 145 3.11 13.49 23.83
N SER A 146 3.04 12.18 23.69
CA SER A 146 4.22 11.28 23.64
C SER A 146 4.53 10.71 22.24
N PHE A 147 3.82 11.12 21.21
CA PHE A 147 3.99 10.56 19.87
C PHE A 147 5.33 10.98 19.25
N LYS A 148 6.15 9.99 18.86
CA LYS A 148 7.41 10.19 18.12
C LYS A 148 7.46 9.23 16.94
N ILE A 149 7.92 9.73 15.80
CA ILE A 149 8.37 8.87 14.69
C ILE A 149 9.84 8.56 14.97
N SER A 150 10.15 7.27 15.10
CA SER A 150 11.53 6.76 15.26
C SER A 150 12.17 6.55 13.91
#